data_94de733553f3cba4e34403b6d5d21bd5
#
_entry.id   94de733553f3cba4e34403b6d5d21bd5
#
_cell.length_a   1.000
_cell.length_b   1.000
_cell.length_c   1.000
_cell.angle_alpha   90.00
_cell.angle_beta   90.00
_cell.angle_gamma   90.00
#
_symmetry.space_group_name_H-M   'P 1'
#
loop_
_entity.id
_entity.type
_entity.pdbx_description
1 polymer ?
#
loop_
_entity_poly.entity_id
_entity_poly.type
_entity_poly.pdbx_seq_one_letter_code
_entity_poly.pdbx_strand_id
1 'polypeptide(L)'
;MAKNNSSERPKGSSLKPLKSLLPFILAYRGTLIAAFIALLVASASLLALPVALRYLIDNGFATNDVSTINRYFGWFFAAAALFGSFAALRYYLVSWLGERVVADIRMAVYDRVIRMDPTFFETTRTGEVLSRLTADTTLVQSVSGVSLSIALRTLVNLVGGLIMLALTSVQLTIYIMMGIPVVILPMIIIGRRIRRQSRTTQDRVADTSGLADETLNAI
;
A
#
# COMPACT_ATOMS: atom_id res chain seq x y z
N MET A 1 -36.00 29.66 5.50
CA MET A 1 -34.89 29.69 4.49
C MET A 1 -33.59 29.27 5.17
N ALA A 2 -33.31 27.98 5.19
CA ALA A 2 -32.08 27.44 5.74
C ALA A 2 -31.06 27.33 4.60
N LYS A 3 -29.99 28.07 4.73
CA LYS A 3 -28.87 28.15 3.77
C LYS A 3 -28.09 26.84 3.82
N ASN A 4 -28.28 26.02 2.79
CA ASN A 4 -27.60 24.73 2.60
C ASN A 4 -26.10 24.99 2.46
N ASN A 5 -25.35 24.86 3.56
CA ASN A 5 -23.90 24.85 3.55
C ASN A 5 -23.44 23.46 3.12
N SER A 6 -23.50 23.21 1.82
CA SER A 6 -22.76 22.09 1.23
C SER A 6 -21.26 22.31 1.54
N SER A 7 -20.79 21.56 2.53
CA SER A 7 -19.37 21.50 2.88
C SER A 7 -18.58 21.13 1.62
N GLU A 8 -17.93 22.12 1.02
CA GLU A 8 -16.98 21.92 -0.05
C GLU A 8 -15.91 20.92 0.43
N ARG A 9 -15.97 19.71 -0.08
CA ARG A 9 -14.88 18.75 0.10
C ARG A 9 -13.62 19.35 -0.48
N PRO A 10 -12.51 19.42 0.25
CA PRO A 10 -11.27 19.97 -0.26
C PRO A 10 -10.86 19.22 -1.52
N LYS A 11 -10.83 19.91 -2.64
CA LYS A 11 -10.30 19.43 -3.91
C LYS A 11 -8.80 19.23 -3.77
N GLY A 12 -8.37 18.01 -4.07
CA GLY A 12 -6.97 17.67 -4.31
C GLY A 12 -6.22 17.29 -3.04
N SER A 13 -5.76 16.05 -2.98
CA SER A 13 -4.81 15.58 -1.98
C SER A 13 -3.50 16.38 -2.13
N SER A 14 -3.35 17.45 -1.36
CA SER A 14 -2.06 18.11 -1.24
C SER A 14 -1.14 17.14 -0.50
N LEU A 15 0.00 16.82 -1.09
CA LEU A 15 1.05 16.00 -0.45
C LEU A 15 1.73 16.71 0.73
N LYS A 16 1.27 17.92 1.07
CA LYS A 16 1.75 18.71 2.22
C LYS A 16 1.67 17.97 3.56
N PRO A 17 0.58 17.24 3.90
CA PRO A 17 0.53 16.48 5.15
C PRO A 17 1.58 15.37 5.24
N LEU A 18 1.96 14.77 4.11
CA LEU A 18 3.01 13.73 4.08
C LEU A 18 4.40 14.29 4.41
N LYS A 19 4.67 15.56 4.09
CA LYS A 19 5.93 16.20 4.45
C LYS A 19 6.11 16.39 5.96
N SER A 20 5.01 16.58 6.69
CA SER A 20 5.07 16.69 8.16
C SER A 20 5.34 15.35 8.87
N LEU A 21 5.13 14.22 8.19
CA LEU A 21 5.46 12.89 8.71
C LEU A 21 6.93 12.51 8.49
N LEU A 22 7.59 13.19 7.55
CA LEU A 22 8.97 12.87 7.17
C LEU A 22 9.96 12.88 8.33
N PRO A 23 9.96 13.86 9.28
CA PRO A 23 10.88 13.85 10.41
C PRO A 23 10.70 12.65 11.32
N PHE A 24 9.48 12.17 11.53
CA PHE A 24 9.21 10.99 12.36
C PHE A 24 9.72 9.70 11.69
N ILE A 25 9.55 9.58 10.37
CA ILE A 25 10.05 8.43 9.60
C ILE A 25 11.58 8.44 9.53
N LEU A 26 12.20 9.60 9.32
CA LEU A 26 13.65 9.75 9.23
C LEU A 26 14.36 9.56 10.57
N ALA A 27 13.66 9.62 11.69
CA ALA A 27 14.23 9.27 12.99
C ALA A 27 14.70 7.80 13.03
N TYR A 28 14.07 6.91 12.25
CA TYR A 28 14.37 5.48 12.19
C TYR A 28 15.12 5.07 10.92
N ARG A 29 16.13 5.84 10.51
CA ARG A 29 16.90 5.64 9.26
C ARG A 29 17.46 4.23 9.13
N GLY A 30 17.96 3.64 10.22
CA GLY A 30 18.51 2.28 10.20
C GLY A 30 17.46 1.23 9.80
N THR A 31 16.28 1.28 10.41
CA THR A 31 15.16 0.37 10.08
C THR A 31 14.66 0.60 8.65
N LEU A 32 14.62 1.85 8.20
CA LEU A 32 14.22 2.19 6.83
C LEU A 32 15.20 1.60 5.80
N ILE A 33 16.50 1.74 6.03
CA ILE A 33 17.54 1.17 5.16
C ILE A 33 17.48 -0.35 5.18
N ALA A 34 17.34 -0.97 6.34
CA ALA A 34 17.21 -2.41 6.47
C ALA A 34 15.96 -2.95 5.74
N ALA A 35 14.83 -2.26 5.86
CA ALA A 35 13.59 -2.60 5.13
C ALA A 35 13.77 -2.46 3.61
N PHE A 36 14.50 -1.44 3.15
CA PHE A 36 14.81 -1.24 1.75
C PHE A 36 15.75 -2.31 1.19
N ILE A 37 16.80 -2.68 1.94
CA ILE A 37 17.69 -3.79 1.56
C ILE A 37 16.91 -5.10 1.51
N ALA A 38 16.08 -5.38 2.52
CA ALA A 38 15.24 -6.58 2.53
C ALA A 38 14.26 -6.60 1.33
N LEU A 39 13.73 -5.44 0.94
CA LEU A 39 12.91 -5.30 -0.26
C LEU A 39 13.68 -5.68 -1.53
N LEU A 40 14.89 -5.14 -1.70
CA LEU A 40 15.70 -5.40 -2.89
C LEU A 40 16.11 -6.87 -2.99
N VAL A 41 16.54 -7.48 -1.87
CA VAL A 41 16.91 -8.90 -1.83
C VAL A 41 15.69 -9.78 -2.11
N ALA A 42 14.54 -9.51 -1.50
CA ALA A 42 13.31 -10.25 -1.77
C ALA A 42 12.88 -10.12 -3.24
N SER A 43 12.93 -8.92 -3.81
CA SER A 43 12.57 -8.69 -5.22
C SER A 43 13.53 -9.38 -6.17
N ALA A 44 14.84 -9.30 -5.93
CA ALA A 44 15.86 -10.00 -6.73
C ALA A 44 15.67 -11.52 -6.66
N SER A 45 15.44 -12.07 -5.47
CA SER A 45 15.16 -13.50 -5.28
C SER A 45 13.88 -13.94 -6.01
N LEU A 46 12.82 -13.14 -5.96
CA LEU A 46 11.58 -13.40 -6.68
C LEU A 46 11.80 -13.43 -8.19
N LEU A 47 12.58 -12.49 -8.73
CA LEU A 47 12.90 -12.44 -10.16
C LEU A 47 13.87 -13.56 -10.59
N ALA A 48 14.67 -14.08 -9.66
CA ALA A 48 15.54 -15.22 -9.92
C ALA A 48 14.79 -16.56 -10.05
N LEU A 49 13.60 -16.70 -9.44
CA LEU A 49 12.85 -17.96 -9.46
C LEU A 49 12.49 -18.47 -10.88
N PRO A 50 11.95 -17.64 -11.80
CA PRO A 50 11.69 -18.08 -13.17
C PRO A 50 12.97 -18.48 -13.92
N VAL A 51 14.09 -17.78 -13.65
CA VAL A 51 15.39 -18.09 -14.24
C VAL A 51 15.91 -19.42 -13.72
N ALA A 52 15.86 -19.64 -12.41
CA ALA A 52 16.25 -20.91 -11.80
C ALA A 52 15.40 -22.09 -12.31
N LEU A 53 14.09 -21.86 -12.49
CA LEU A 53 13.18 -22.86 -13.05
C LEU A 53 13.54 -23.19 -14.50
N ARG A 54 13.85 -22.17 -15.30
CA ARG A 54 14.33 -22.36 -16.69
C ARG A 54 15.58 -23.22 -16.73
N TYR A 55 16.59 -22.90 -15.92
CA TYR A 55 17.82 -23.71 -15.85
C TYR A 55 17.56 -25.15 -15.38
N LEU A 56 16.63 -25.34 -14.46
CA LEU A 56 16.21 -26.67 -14.01
C LEU A 56 15.59 -27.47 -15.16
N ILE A 57 14.74 -26.86 -15.99
CA ILE A 57 14.10 -27.52 -17.13
C ILE A 57 15.09 -27.76 -18.24
N ASP A 58 15.84 -26.73 -18.68
CA ASP A 58 16.70 -26.80 -19.86
C ASP A 58 17.93 -27.70 -19.64
N ASN A 59 18.53 -27.68 -18.44
CA ASN A 59 19.77 -28.40 -18.16
C ASN A 59 19.58 -29.57 -17.17
N GLY A 60 18.60 -29.49 -16.27
CA GLY A 60 18.35 -30.54 -15.28
C GLY A 60 17.74 -31.80 -15.92
N PHE A 61 16.67 -31.61 -16.67
CA PHE A 61 15.98 -32.76 -17.31
C PHE A 61 16.61 -33.22 -18.61
N ALA A 62 17.41 -32.37 -19.28
CA ALA A 62 18.09 -32.76 -20.53
C ALA A 62 19.21 -33.77 -20.33
N THR A 63 19.86 -33.80 -19.16
CA THR A 63 21.06 -34.63 -18.91
C THR A 63 20.76 -36.02 -18.34
N ASN A 64 19.52 -36.33 -17.92
CA ASN A 64 19.12 -37.57 -17.21
C ASN A 64 20.03 -37.89 -15.99
N ASP A 65 20.78 -36.94 -15.49
CA ASP A 65 21.65 -37.09 -14.31
C ASP A 65 20.98 -36.57 -13.06
N VAL A 66 20.67 -37.49 -12.14
CA VAL A 66 20.00 -37.20 -10.87
C VAL A 66 20.78 -36.20 -10.01
N SER A 67 22.12 -36.23 -10.08
CA SER A 67 22.97 -35.32 -9.28
C SER A 67 22.83 -33.87 -9.77
N THR A 68 22.75 -33.68 -11.07
CA THR A 68 22.53 -32.38 -11.71
C THR A 68 21.15 -31.84 -11.43
N ILE A 69 20.10 -32.67 -11.50
CA ILE A 69 18.73 -32.31 -11.15
C ILE A 69 18.67 -31.83 -9.69
N ASN A 70 19.21 -32.62 -8.75
CA ASN A 70 19.22 -32.28 -7.34
C ASN A 70 19.92 -30.95 -7.04
N ARG A 71 21.02 -30.64 -7.74
CA ARG A 71 21.75 -29.37 -7.59
C ARG A 71 20.92 -28.19 -8.05
N TYR A 72 20.26 -28.25 -9.20
CA TYR A 72 19.40 -27.15 -9.68
C TYR A 72 18.15 -27.01 -8.81
N PHE A 73 17.60 -28.10 -8.33
CA PHE A 73 16.49 -28.08 -7.39
C PHE A 73 16.89 -27.43 -6.07
N GLY A 74 18.09 -27.72 -5.58
CA GLY A 74 18.67 -27.05 -4.40
C GLY A 74 18.81 -25.54 -4.57
N TRP A 75 19.30 -25.08 -5.71
CA TRP A 75 19.38 -23.63 -6.01
C TRP A 75 18.00 -22.98 -6.10
N PHE A 76 17.04 -23.63 -6.73
CA PHE A 76 15.66 -23.14 -6.78
C PHE A 76 15.05 -23.03 -5.38
N PHE A 77 15.23 -24.05 -4.56
CA PHE A 77 14.74 -24.05 -3.18
C PHE A 77 15.44 -22.98 -2.33
N ALA A 78 16.75 -22.82 -2.48
CA ALA A 78 17.50 -21.76 -1.79
C ALA A 78 17.01 -20.37 -2.19
N ALA A 79 16.75 -20.12 -3.46
CA ALA A 79 16.19 -18.84 -3.93
C ALA A 79 14.77 -18.61 -3.37
N ALA A 80 13.93 -19.64 -3.32
CA ALA A 80 12.59 -19.54 -2.74
C ALA A 80 12.63 -19.31 -1.23
N ALA A 81 13.51 -19.98 -0.50
CA ALA A 81 13.72 -19.77 0.94
C ALA A 81 14.25 -18.36 1.23
N LEU A 82 15.20 -17.87 0.44
CA LEU A 82 15.74 -16.52 0.53
C LEU A 82 14.63 -15.48 0.30
N PHE A 83 13.82 -15.66 -0.76
CA PHE A 83 12.66 -14.82 -1.02
C PHE A 83 11.71 -14.78 0.18
N GLY A 84 11.28 -15.93 0.69
CA GLY A 84 10.35 -16.01 1.82
C GLY A 84 10.88 -15.34 3.08
N SER A 85 12.14 -15.60 3.41
CA SER A 85 12.81 -15.03 4.58
C SER A 85 12.91 -13.50 4.51
N PHE A 86 13.37 -12.97 3.38
CA PHE A 86 13.50 -11.51 3.20
C PHE A 86 12.15 -10.81 2.99
N ALA A 87 11.15 -11.47 2.41
CA ALA A 87 9.79 -10.95 2.34
C ALA A 87 9.17 -10.83 3.75
N ALA A 88 9.35 -11.82 4.61
CA ALA A 88 8.91 -11.80 5.99
C ALA A 88 9.66 -10.73 6.81
N LEU A 89 10.98 -10.66 6.68
CA LEU A 89 11.81 -9.65 7.34
C LEU A 89 11.38 -8.23 6.94
N ARG A 90 11.21 -7.98 5.66
CA ARG A 90 10.72 -6.69 5.15
C ARG A 90 9.35 -6.33 5.74
N TYR A 91 8.42 -7.29 5.75
CA TYR A 91 7.08 -7.06 6.31
C TYR A 91 7.16 -6.71 7.79
N TYR A 92 7.95 -7.43 8.56
CA TYR A 92 8.17 -7.14 9.97
C TYR A 92 8.75 -5.73 10.21
N LEU A 93 9.82 -5.37 9.48
CA LEU A 93 10.48 -4.07 9.62
C LEU A 93 9.55 -2.91 9.26
N VAL A 94 8.76 -3.05 8.18
CA VAL A 94 7.80 -2.02 7.74
C VAL A 94 6.65 -1.88 8.73
N SER A 95 6.10 -3.00 9.23
CA SER A 95 5.02 -2.99 10.21
C SER A 95 5.51 -2.37 11.53
N TRP A 96 6.67 -2.78 12.01
CA TRP A 96 7.28 -2.22 13.22
C TRP A 96 7.53 -0.71 13.09
N LEU A 97 8.07 -0.28 11.95
CA LEU A 97 8.31 1.14 11.67
C LEU A 97 7.01 1.94 11.66
N GLY A 98 5.95 1.41 11.02
CA GLY A 98 4.63 2.03 10.98
C GLY A 98 4.04 2.22 12.37
N GLU A 99 4.08 1.19 13.21
CA GLU A 99 3.63 1.24 14.61
C GLU A 99 4.39 2.28 15.42
N ARG A 100 5.71 2.31 15.27
CA ARG A 100 6.58 3.22 16.02
C ARG A 100 6.35 4.68 15.64
N VAL A 101 6.26 4.98 14.35
CA VAL A 101 5.96 6.32 13.83
C VAL A 101 4.60 6.80 14.33
N VAL A 102 3.59 5.93 14.35
CA VAL A 102 2.27 6.28 14.88
C VAL A 102 2.31 6.55 16.38
N ALA A 103 3.05 5.75 17.14
CA ALA A 103 3.23 5.98 18.57
C ALA A 103 3.89 7.35 18.83
N ASP A 104 4.92 7.70 18.08
CA ASP A 104 5.62 8.98 18.21
C ASP A 104 4.73 10.17 17.84
N ILE A 105 3.91 10.02 16.79
CA ILE A 105 2.93 11.04 16.39
C ILE A 105 1.88 11.22 17.50
N ARG A 106 1.33 10.12 18.05
CA ARG A 106 0.37 10.18 19.14
C ARG A 106 0.95 10.89 20.36
N MET A 107 2.20 10.55 20.72
CA MET A 107 2.90 11.19 21.83
C MET A 107 3.06 12.70 21.58
N ALA A 108 3.51 13.09 20.39
CA ALA A 108 3.71 14.50 20.06
C ALA A 108 2.39 15.30 20.07
N VAL A 109 1.29 14.71 19.58
CA VAL A 109 -0.04 15.34 19.63
C VAL A 109 -0.55 15.41 21.06
N TYR A 110 -0.40 14.35 21.84
CA TYR A 110 -0.81 14.32 23.24
C TYR A 110 -0.08 15.38 24.07
N ASP A 111 1.24 15.48 23.93
CA ASP A 111 2.04 16.52 24.60
C ASP A 111 1.60 17.93 24.22
N ARG A 112 1.15 18.13 22.97
CA ARG A 112 0.65 19.42 22.54
C ARG A 112 -0.72 19.73 23.13
N VAL A 113 -1.63 18.75 23.16
CA VAL A 113 -2.98 18.91 23.67
C VAL A 113 -2.98 19.21 25.17
N ILE A 114 -2.18 18.50 25.97
CA ILE A 114 -2.09 18.74 27.42
C ILE A 114 -1.65 20.18 27.77
N ARG A 115 -0.87 20.81 26.88
CA ARG A 115 -0.37 22.17 27.08
C ARG A 115 -1.29 23.23 26.48
N MET A 116 -2.47 22.88 26.01
CA MET A 116 -3.46 23.84 25.52
C MET A 116 -4.16 24.60 26.67
N ASP A 117 -4.64 25.79 26.33
CA ASP A 117 -5.39 26.64 27.26
C ASP A 117 -6.67 25.91 27.74
N PRO A 118 -7.07 26.04 29.02
CA PRO A 118 -8.34 25.51 29.55
C PRO A 118 -9.57 25.88 28.72
N THR A 119 -9.61 27.05 28.11
CA THR A 119 -10.67 27.48 27.20
C THR A 119 -10.89 26.53 26.00
N PHE A 120 -9.85 25.86 25.55
CA PHE A 120 -9.97 24.83 24.51
C PHE A 120 -10.85 23.64 24.98
N PHE A 121 -10.70 23.21 26.23
CA PHE A 121 -11.44 22.10 26.80
C PHE A 121 -12.87 22.45 27.19
N GLU A 122 -13.17 23.74 27.36
CA GLU A 122 -14.56 24.21 27.56
C GLU A 122 -15.38 24.14 26.27
N THR A 123 -14.74 24.35 25.12
CA THR A 123 -15.40 24.36 23.79
C THR A 123 -15.33 23.03 23.06
N THR A 124 -14.34 22.20 23.38
CA THR A 124 -14.08 20.92 22.66
C THR A 124 -14.23 19.74 23.61
N ARG A 125 -15.08 18.78 23.27
CA ARG A 125 -15.27 17.57 24.08
C ARG A 125 -13.98 16.73 24.04
N THR A 126 -13.46 16.38 25.21
CA THR A 126 -12.25 15.53 25.36
C THR A 126 -12.39 14.21 24.62
N GLY A 127 -13.58 13.62 24.56
CA GLY A 127 -13.87 12.40 23.81
C GLY A 127 -13.69 12.55 22.29
N GLU A 128 -14.00 13.73 21.73
CA GLU A 128 -13.78 14.01 20.31
C GLU A 128 -12.29 14.09 19.98
N VAL A 129 -11.50 14.75 20.83
CA VAL A 129 -10.03 14.84 20.69
C VAL A 129 -9.42 13.45 20.73
N LEU A 130 -9.85 12.61 21.68
CA LEU A 130 -9.33 11.25 21.83
C LEU A 130 -9.74 10.34 20.66
N SER A 131 -10.97 10.47 20.17
CA SER A 131 -11.44 9.74 18.99
C SER A 131 -10.66 10.11 17.73
N ARG A 132 -10.42 11.38 17.48
CA ARG A 132 -9.59 11.84 16.36
C ARG A 132 -8.15 11.36 16.50
N LEU A 133 -7.58 11.45 17.71
CA LEU A 133 -6.22 10.97 17.98
C LEU A 133 -6.06 9.48 17.67
N THR A 134 -7.11 8.69 17.87
CA THR A 134 -7.06 7.24 17.62
C THR A 134 -7.39 6.90 16.17
N ALA A 135 -8.49 7.42 15.63
CA ALA A 135 -8.96 7.09 14.29
C ALA A 135 -8.06 7.67 13.19
N ASP A 136 -7.70 8.95 13.28
CA ASP A 136 -6.92 9.61 12.22
C ASP A 136 -5.48 9.08 12.16
N THR A 137 -4.88 8.76 13.31
CA THR A 137 -3.53 8.18 13.32
C THR A 137 -3.48 6.76 12.78
N THR A 138 -4.56 5.97 12.95
CA THR A 138 -4.66 4.63 12.36
C THR A 138 -4.77 4.70 10.83
N LEU A 139 -5.47 5.69 10.29
CA LEU A 139 -5.49 5.95 8.84
C LEU A 139 -4.11 6.35 8.32
N VAL A 140 -3.38 7.18 9.05
CA VAL A 140 -1.99 7.55 8.71
C VAL A 140 -1.09 6.31 8.67
N GLN A 141 -1.23 5.40 9.64
CA GLN A 141 -0.49 4.14 9.69
C GLN A 141 -0.72 3.28 8.43
N SER A 142 -1.98 3.06 8.07
CA SER A 142 -2.35 2.20 6.94
C SER A 142 -1.87 2.77 5.60
N VAL A 143 -1.94 4.09 5.43
CA VAL A 143 -1.56 4.76 4.18
C VAL A 143 -0.04 4.92 4.08
N SER A 144 0.63 5.33 5.16
CA SER A 144 2.06 5.72 5.09
C SER A 144 3.03 4.54 5.15
N GLY A 145 2.73 3.50 5.96
CA GLY A 145 3.64 2.37 6.15
C GLY A 145 3.42 1.26 5.12
N VAL A 146 2.28 0.59 5.22
CA VAL A 146 2.00 -0.63 4.45
C VAL A 146 1.78 -0.31 2.97
N SER A 147 0.96 0.71 2.65
CA SER A 147 0.62 1.04 1.25
C SER A 147 1.83 1.53 0.46
N LEU A 148 2.68 2.38 1.07
CA LEU A 148 3.91 2.86 0.42
C LEU A 148 4.90 1.70 0.17
N SER A 149 5.06 0.79 1.14
CA SER A 149 5.92 -0.38 0.98
C SER A 149 5.41 -1.33 -0.11
N ILE A 150 4.10 -1.53 -0.22
CA ILE A 150 3.49 -2.33 -1.29
C ILE A 150 3.71 -1.65 -2.64
N ALA A 151 3.47 -0.34 -2.75
CA ALA A 151 3.68 0.42 -3.97
C ALA A 151 5.14 0.34 -4.45
N LEU A 152 6.09 0.54 -3.54
CA LEU A 152 7.52 0.46 -3.85
C LEU A 152 7.92 -0.95 -4.29
N ARG A 153 7.47 -1.99 -3.60
CA ARG A 153 7.69 -3.39 -4.00
C ARG A 153 7.14 -3.66 -5.40
N THR A 154 5.90 -3.23 -5.66
CA THR A 154 5.25 -3.45 -6.95
C THR A 154 6.00 -2.73 -8.06
N LEU A 155 6.49 -1.50 -7.81
CA LEU A 155 7.31 -0.75 -8.76
C LEU A 155 8.63 -1.45 -9.05
N VAL A 156 9.36 -1.90 -8.02
CA VAL A 156 10.63 -2.62 -8.19
C VAL A 156 10.42 -3.93 -8.96
N ASN A 157 9.37 -4.69 -8.62
CA ASN A 157 9.06 -5.94 -9.32
C ASN A 157 8.61 -5.69 -10.78
N LEU A 158 7.85 -4.62 -11.03
CA LEU A 158 7.43 -4.25 -12.39
C LEU A 158 8.65 -3.89 -13.26
N VAL A 159 9.50 -3.00 -12.76
CA VAL A 159 10.71 -2.58 -13.49
C VAL A 159 11.67 -3.76 -13.68
N GLY A 160 11.94 -4.51 -12.61
CA GLY A 160 12.79 -5.70 -12.67
C GLY A 160 12.24 -6.77 -13.62
N GLY A 161 10.93 -7.03 -13.56
CA GLY A 161 10.26 -7.96 -14.46
C GLY A 161 10.32 -7.54 -15.92
N LEU A 162 10.12 -6.24 -16.22
CA LEU A 162 10.26 -5.71 -17.58
C LEU A 162 11.69 -5.82 -18.09
N ILE A 163 12.70 -5.53 -17.27
CA ILE A 163 14.11 -5.71 -17.65
C ILE A 163 14.40 -7.16 -17.95
N MET A 164 14.00 -8.09 -17.07
CA MET A 164 14.21 -9.53 -17.26
C MET A 164 13.50 -10.05 -18.52
N LEU A 165 12.29 -9.57 -18.77
CA LEU A 165 11.54 -9.93 -19.96
C LEU A 165 12.23 -9.43 -21.23
N ALA A 166 12.71 -8.18 -21.23
CA ALA A 166 13.47 -7.60 -22.36
C ALA A 166 14.77 -8.33 -22.64
N LEU A 167 15.48 -8.76 -21.59
CA LEU A 167 16.71 -9.57 -21.72
C LEU A 167 16.42 -10.98 -22.23
N THR A 168 15.23 -11.52 -21.96
CA THR A 168 14.86 -12.87 -22.40
C THR A 168 14.39 -12.85 -23.87
N SER A 169 13.51 -11.92 -24.24
CA SER A 169 12.99 -11.76 -25.59
C SER A 169 12.38 -10.38 -25.79
N VAL A 170 13.03 -9.56 -26.61
CA VAL A 170 12.55 -8.23 -26.98
C VAL A 170 11.18 -8.32 -27.70
N GLN A 171 11.02 -9.31 -28.57
CA GLN A 171 9.78 -9.49 -29.32
C GLN A 171 8.58 -9.79 -28.40
N LEU A 172 8.78 -10.67 -27.43
CA LEU A 172 7.74 -11.00 -26.45
C LEU A 172 7.40 -9.78 -25.57
N THR A 173 8.41 -8.99 -25.21
CA THR A 173 8.24 -7.75 -24.44
C THR A 173 7.35 -6.75 -25.18
N ILE A 174 7.54 -6.58 -26.47
CA ILE A 174 6.71 -5.69 -27.30
C ILE A 174 5.26 -6.18 -27.32
N TYR A 175 5.03 -7.48 -27.51
CA TYR A 175 3.67 -8.04 -27.49
C TYR A 175 2.96 -7.82 -26.16
N ILE A 176 3.67 -8.02 -25.05
CA ILE A 176 3.13 -7.78 -23.71
C ILE A 176 2.83 -6.30 -23.50
N MET A 177 3.75 -5.40 -23.90
CA MET A 177 3.55 -3.96 -23.82
C MET A 177 2.34 -3.49 -24.64
N MET A 178 2.07 -4.09 -25.80
CA MET A 178 0.86 -3.84 -26.57
C MET A 178 -0.39 -4.41 -25.91
N GLY A 179 -0.29 -5.56 -25.23
CA GLY A 179 -1.41 -6.21 -24.55
C GLY A 179 -1.87 -5.46 -23.29
N ILE A 180 -0.94 -4.83 -22.56
CA ILE A 180 -1.26 -4.11 -21.33
C ILE A 180 -2.36 -3.04 -21.50
N PRO A 181 -2.29 -2.11 -22.48
CA PRO A 181 -3.36 -1.13 -22.71
C PRO A 181 -4.70 -1.78 -23.05
N VAL A 182 -4.69 -2.88 -23.80
CA VAL A 182 -5.92 -3.59 -24.20
C VAL A 182 -6.68 -4.12 -22.98
N VAL A 183 -5.98 -4.52 -21.94
CA VAL A 183 -6.58 -4.99 -20.67
C VAL A 183 -6.91 -3.83 -19.75
N ILE A 184 -6.01 -2.85 -19.62
CA ILE A 184 -6.16 -1.75 -18.67
C ILE A 184 -7.26 -0.76 -19.08
N LEU A 185 -7.39 -0.45 -20.38
CA LEU A 185 -8.39 0.51 -20.84
C LEU A 185 -9.82 0.11 -20.51
N PRO A 186 -10.30 -1.12 -20.83
CA PRO A 186 -11.62 -1.56 -20.43
C PRO A 186 -11.80 -1.55 -18.90
N MET A 187 -10.79 -1.96 -18.14
CA MET A 187 -10.85 -1.98 -16.68
C MET A 187 -11.03 -0.56 -16.09
N ILE A 188 -10.34 0.44 -16.64
CA ILE A 188 -10.51 1.84 -16.24
C ILE A 188 -11.91 2.36 -16.61
N ILE A 189 -12.39 2.05 -17.83
CA ILE A 189 -13.70 2.49 -18.30
C ILE A 189 -14.81 1.90 -17.42
N ILE A 190 -14.77 0.59 -17.19
CA ILE A 190 -15.74 -0.12 -16.34
C ILE A 190 -15.66 0.39 -14.91
N GLY A 191 -14.47 0.54 -14.34
CA GLY A 191 -14.28 1.05 -12.99
C GLY A 191 -14.81 2.47 -12.79
N ARG A 192 -14.65 3.36 -13.78
CA ARG A 192 -15.25 4.70 -13.77
C ARG A 192 -16.78 4.65 -13.82
N ARG A 193 -17.34 3.75 -14.63
CA ARG A 193 -18.78 3.57 -14.76
C ARG A 193 -19.40 3.05 -13.46
N ILE A 194 -18.80 2.02 -12.85
CA ILE A 194 -19.23 1.46 -11.57
C ILE A 194 -19.17 2.53 -10.47
N ARG A 195 -18.06 3.29 -10.39
CA ARG A 195 -17.92 4.36 -9.39
C ARG A 195 -18.99 5.45 -9.53
N ARG A 196 -19.34 5.83 -10.77
CA ARG A 196 -20.43 6.77 -11.02
C ARG A 196 -21.78 6.22 -10.57
N GLN A 197 -22.05 4.95 -10.88
CA GLN A 197 -23.30 4.29 -10.51
C GLN A 197 -23.43 4.11 -8.99
N SER A 198 -22.35 3.73 -8.30
CA SER A 198 -22.30 3.62 -6.84
C SER A 198 -22.59 4.95 -6.15
N ARG A 199 -22.09 6.08 -6.66
CA ARG A 199 -22.42 7.41 -6.14
C ARG A 199 -23.92 7.72 -6.25
N THR A 200 -24.50 7.48 -7.42
CA THR A 200 -25.94 7.68 -7.64
C THR A 200 -26.79 6.81 -6.70
N THR A 201 -26.35 5.58 -6.44
CA THR A 201 -27.05 4.69 -5.49
C THR A 201 -26.92 5.22 -4.05
N GLN A 202 -25.73 5.68 -3.64
CA GLN A 202 -25.55 6.27 -2.30
C GLN A 202 -26.39 7.54 -2.10
N ASP A 203 -26.48 8.40 -3.13
CA ASP A 203 -27.32 9.60 -3.09
C ASP A 203 -28.79 9.23 -2.90
N ARG A 204 -29.30 8.22 -3.63
CA ARG A 204 -30.68 7.73 -3.47
C ARG A 204 -30.96 7.07 -2.12
N VAL A 205 -29.99 6.33 -1.55
CA VAL A 205 -30.11 5.77 -0.21
C VAL A 205 -30.16 6.89 0.84
N ALA A 206 -29.36 7.94 0.68
CA ALA A 206 -29.39 9.11 1.55
C ALA A 206 -30.74 9.84 1.48
N ASP A 207 -31.30 10.03 0.27
CA ASP A 207 -32.62 10.63 0.08
C ASP A 207 -33.72 9.79 0.75
N THR A 208 -33.66 8.46 0.59
CA THR A 208 -34.64 7.55 1.21
C THR A 208 -34.54 7.55 2.74
N SER A 209 -33.31 7.60 3.27
CA SER A 209 -33.07 7.69 4.71
C SER A 209 -33.57 9.03 5.29
N GLY A 210 -33.36 10.14 4.54
CA GLY A 210 -33.89 11.45 4.92
C GLY A 210 -35.42 11.48 4.97
N LEU A 211 -36.08 10.87 4.00
CA LEU A 211 -37.52 10.76 3.94
C LEU A 211 -38.09 9.90 5.10
N ALA A 212 -37.40 8.82 5.47
CA ALA A 212 -37.72 7.97 6.58
C ALA A 212 -37.58 8.71 7.93
N ASP A 213 -36.52 9.51 8.09
CA ASP A 213 -36.30 10.33 9.29
C ASP A 213 -37.36 11.43 9.43
N GLU A 214 -37.73 12.09 8.33
CA GLU A 214 -38.76 13.09 8.29
C GLU A 214 -40.16 12.50 8.66
N THR A 215 -40.47 11.30 8.11
CA THR A 215 -41.76 10.63 8.45
C THR A 215 -41.82 10.13 9.89
N LEU A 216 -40.71 9.66 10.46
CA LEU A 216 -40.62 9.22 11.85
C LEU A 216 -40.68 10.39 12.84
N ASN A 217 -40.15 11.55 12.48
CA ASN A 217 -40.19 12.76 13.30
C ASN A 217 -41.51 13.52 13.20
N ALA A 218 -42.37 13.17 12.22
CA ALA A 218 -43.72 13.78 12.06
C ALA A 218 -44.83 13.06 12.84
N ILE A 219 -44.48 11.96 13.55
CA ILE A 219 -45.40 11.23 14.45
C ILE A 219 -45.15 11.68 15.89
#